data_04379ded1a12e144d8c5d0c7a35aa4fe
#
_entry.id   04379ded1a12e144d8c5d0c7a35aa4fe
#
_cell.length_a   1.000
_cell.length_b   1.000
_cell.length_c   1.000
_cell.angle_alpha   90.00
_cell.angle_beta   90.00
_cell.angle_gamma   90.00
#
_symmetry.space_group_name_H-M   'P 1'
#
loop_
_entity.id
_entity.type
_entity.pdbx_description
1 polymer ?
#
loop_
_entity_poly.entity_id
_entity_poly.type
_entity_poly.pdbx_seq_one_letter_code
_entity_poly.pdbx_strand_id
1 'polypeptide(L)'
;MKKIYLCAISNIRSGACNEDCRFCTQSVRWGADINRYKEKSIETIVNEAKLAKNNRASGFCLVTSGKSLDEKTLEYVCSAAKAVLKEVDITLIACNGTADKESLKELKNAGIKIYNHNLETSREYYPKICSTHTWDERFQTCENIKSVGIRLCCGGIFGMGESNEDIQSFINSLKQLKPDGIPLNFFIENPKLPLKATHNKEFAINIVTRFANEFKEAIIMLAGGREIVFGNEWTEALRAGANSIVIGDYLTAKGEKPDKDLEILIKEGFEIADEC
;
A
#
# COMPACT_ATOMS: atom_id res chain seq x y z
N MET A 1 8.78 -4.30 -24.18
CA MET A 1 9.39 -4.25 -22.83
C MET A 1 8.26 -4.20 -21.81
N LYS A 2 8.46 -4.74 -20.63
CA LYS A 2 7.45 -4.71 -19.56
C LYS A 2 7.46 -3.31 -18.93
N LYS A 3 6.29 -2.64 -18.89
CA LYS A 3 6.12 -1.35 -18.23
C LYS A 3 6.05 -1.52 -16.72
N ILE A 4 6.80 -0.71 -15.98
CA ILE A 4 6.83 -0.68 -14.51
C ILE A 4 6.21 0.61 -14.02
N TYR A 5 5.18 0.49 -13.18
CA TYR A 5 4.50 1.61 -12.53
C TYR A 5 5.23 1.98 -11.24
N LEU A 6 5.50 3.26 -11.05
CA LEU A 6 6.15 3.77 -9.84
C LEU A 6 5.11 4.49 -8.97
N CYS A 7 5.05 4.10 -7.69
CA CYS A 7 4.16 4.72 -6.73
C CYS A 7 4.98 5.32 -5.59
N ALA A 8 4.69 6.56 -5.19
CA ALA A 8 5.28 7.18 -4.01
C ALA A 8 4.22 7.33 -2.91
N ILE A 9 4.67 7.31 -1.66
CA ILE A 9 3.81 7.39 -0.48
C ILE A 9 4.10 8.69 0.29
N SER A 10 3.06 9.41 0.67
CA SER A 10 3.13 10.41 1.73
C SER A 10 2.34 9.93 2.95
N ASN A 11 3.04 9.63 4.03
CA ASN A 11 2.42 9.36 5.32
C ASN A 11 2.00 10.71 5.92
N ILE A 12 0.78 11.18 5.62
CA ILE A 12 0.31 12.53 5.98
C ILE A 12 -0.16 12.67 7.44
N ARG A 13 -0.35 11.53 8.14
CA ARG A 13 -0.57 11.41 9.59
C ARG A 13 0.10 10.15 10.09
N SER A 14 0.93 10.23 11.13
CA SER A 14 1.74 9.10 11.61
C SER A 14 1.55 8.81 13.08
N GLY A 15 1.40 7.53 13.41
CA GLY A 15 1.25 7.04 14.78
C GLY A 15 -0.13 7.32 15.37
N ALA A 16 -0.23 7.27 16.72
CA ALA A 16 -1.46 7.52 17.50
C ALA A 16 -2.67 6.63 17.11
N CYS A 17 -2.44 5.45 16.51
CA CYS A 17 -3.47 4.48 16.21
C CYS A 17 -3.74 3.59 17.42
N ASN A 18 -5.01 3.48 17.84
CA ASN A 18 -5.43 2.68 18.99
C ASN A 18 -5.70 1.19 18.66
N GLU A 19 -5.61 0.84 17.36
CA GLU A 19 -5.80 -0.55 16.91
C GLU A 19 -4.66 -1.46 17.37
N ASP A 20 -4.93 -2.78 17.44
CA ASP A 20 -3.98 -3.77 17.92
C ASP A 20 -3.34 -4.61 16.80
N CYS A 21 -3.35 -4.11 15.58
CA CYS A 21 -2.72 -4.81 14.44
C CYS A 21 -1.28 -5.18 14.78
N ARG A 22 -1.00 -6.47 14.93
CA ARG A 22 0.26 -7.04 15.44
C ARG A 22 1.46 -6.79 14.51
N PHE A 23 1.20 -6.40 13.28
CA PHE A 23 2.20 -6.08 12.26
C PHE A 23 2.50 -4.57 12.13
N CYS A 24 1.74 -3.70 12.83
CA CYS A 24 1.74 -2.28 12.55
C CYS A 24 2.46 -1.47 13.63
N THR A 25 3.58 -0.85 13.27
CA THR A 25 4.37 0.03 14.16
C THR A 25 3.66 1.34 14.50
N GLN A 26 2.61 1.73 13.76
CA GLN A 26 1.81 2.92 14.05
C GLN A 26 0.86 2.75 15.25
N SER A 27 0.63 1.51 15.68
CA SER A 27 -0.15 1.22 16.89
C SER A 27 0.56 1.75 18.15
N VAL A 28 -0.19 2.45 19.00
CA VAL A 28 0.32 2.90 20.31
C VAL A 28 0.54 1.72 21.27
N ARG A 29 -0.11 0.59 21.01
CA ARG A 29 -0.06 -0.59 21.89
C ARG A 29 1.31 -1.26 21.94
N TRP A 30 2.06 -1.16 20.84
CA TRP A 30 3.36 -1.84 20.74
C TRP A 30 4.55 -0.96 21.15
N GLY A 31 4.36 0.34 21.26
CA GLY A 31 5.43 1.26 21.67
C GLY A 31 6.64 1.27 20.73
N ALA A 32 6.43 1.01 19.43
CA ALA A 32 7.48 1.10 18.42
C ALA A 32 8.03 2.52 18.32
N ASP A 33 9.34 2.63 18.15
CA ASP A 33 10.01 3.91 17.94
C ASP A 33 9.84 4.34 16.47
N ILE A 34 8.91 5.26 16.25
CA ILE A 34 8.61 5.85 14.95
C ILE A 34 8.40 7.35 15.07
N ASN A 35 8.59 8.08 13.98
CA ASN A 35 8.24 9.48 13.94
C ASN A 35 6.71 9.65 13.99
N ARG A 36 6.21 10.34 15.04
CA ARG A 36 4.77 10.56 15.28
C ARG A 36 4.43 12.02 15.08
N TYR A 37 3.42 12.27 14.26
CA TYR A 37 2.88 13.61 14.02
C TYR A 37 1.40 13.54 13.68
N LYS A 38 0.68 14.59 14.02
CA LYS A 38 -0.78 14.65 13.85
C LYS A 38 -1.18 14.82 12.40
N GLU A 39 -0.58 15.79 11.71
CA GLU A 39 -0.86 16.08 10.29
C GLU A 39 0.34 16.82 9.70
N LYS A 40 0.68 16.52 8.43
CA LYS A 40 1.59 17.34 7.64
C LYS A 40 0.88 18.61 7.16
N SER A 41 1.62 19.69 6.92
CA SER A 41 1.04 20.85 6.23
C SER A 41 0.69 20.49 4.77
N ILE A 42 -0.33 21.13 4.23
CA ILE A 42 -0.71 20.96 2.81
C ILE A 42 0.44 21.31 1.88
N GLU A 43 1.20 22.37 2.21
CA GLU A 43 2.40 22.74 1.46
C GLU A 43 3.45 21.63 1.41
N THR A 44 3.71 20.97 2.54
CA THR A 44 4.63 19.82 2.61
C THR A 44 4.16 18.69 1.69
N ILE A 45 2.86 18.38 1.71
CA ILE A 45 2.28 17.31 0.87
C ILE A 45 2.42 17.64 -0.62
N VAL A 46 2.16 18.90 -1.01
CA VAL A 46 2.32 19.34 -2.40
C VAL A 46 3.79 19.24 -2.84
N ASN A 47 4.73 19.63 -1.99
CA ASN A 47 6.16 19.54 -2.30
C ASN A 47 6.62 18.08 -2.43
N GLU A 48 6.11 17.17 -1.58
CA GLU A 48 6.35 15.72 -1.71
C GLU A 48 5.77 15.16 -3.00
N ALA A 49 4.58 15.61 -3.43
CA ALA A 49 3.98 15.20 -4.69
C ALA A 49 4.80 15.69 -5.92
N LYS A 50 5.32 16.92 -5.88
CA LYS A 50 6.24 17.45 -6.90
C LYS A 50 7.51 16.60 -7.00
N LEU A 51 8.10 16.26 -5.85
CA LEU A 51 9.28 15.40 -5.80
C LEU A 51 8.97 13.99 -6.34
N ALA A 52 7.82 13.41 -5.98
CA ALA A 52 7.38 12.13 -6.51
C ALA A 52 7.25 12.15 -8.04
N LYS A 53 6.63 13.19 -8.61
CA LYS A 53 6.50 13.36 -10.06
C LYS A 53 7.86 13.52 -10.74
N ASN A 54 8.78 14.30 -10.15
CA ASN A 54 10.15 14.46 -10.66
C ASN A 54 10.91 13.13 -10.66
N ASN A 55 10.63 12.25 -9.69
CA ASN A 55 11.14 10.89 -9.60
C ASN A 55 10.32 9.88 -10.44
N ARG A 56 9.54 10.38 -11.43
CA ARG A 56 8.76 9.57 -12.36
C ARG A 56 7.68 8.70 -11.71
N ALA A 57 7.21 9.04 -10.48
CA ALA A 57 6.05 8.36 -9.93
C ALA A 57 4.81 8.66 -10.77
N SER A 58 4.10 7.61 -11.17
CA SER A 58 2.79 7.69 -11.84
C SER A 58 1.64 7.77 -10.83
N GLY A 59 1.87 7.31 -9.59
CA GLY A 59 0.91 7.37 -8.49
C GLY A 59 1.48 7.98 -7.21
N PHE A 60 0.65 8.75 -6.48
CA PHE A 60 1.01 9.35 -5.20
C PHE A 60 -0.06 9.03 -4.15
N CYS A 61 0.33 8.33 -3.09
CA CYS A 61 -0.59 7.81 -2.08
C CYS A 61 -0.61 8.68 -0.83
N LEU A 62 -1.77 9.23 -0.48
CA LEU A 62 -2.02 9.98 0.75
C LEU A 62 -2.45 9.02 1.86
N VAL A 63 -1.58 8.76 2.82
CA VAL A 63 -1.82 7.76 3.87
C VAL A 63 -1.99 8.39 5.23
N THR A 64 -2.99 7.95 5.97
CA THR A 64 -3.19 8.32 7.38
C THR A 64 -3.17 7.08 8.27
N SER A 65 -2.58 7.21 9.46
CA SER A 65 -2.80 6.24 10.54
C SER A 65 -4.24 6.34 11.07
N GLY A 66 -4.80 5.22 11.50
CA GLY A 66 -6.15 5.16 12.07
C GLY A 66 -6.97 3.99 11.50
N LYS A 67 -8.08 3.65 12.20
CA LYS A 67 -9.01 2.58 11.78
C LYS A 67 -9.87 3.00 10.58
N SER A 68 -10.39 4.22 10.62
CA SER A 68 -11.43 4.69 9.71
C SER A 68 -11.24 6.14 9.30
N LEU A 69 -11.85 6.47 8.18
CA LEU A 69 -11.94 7.82 7.65
C LEU A 69 -13.09 8.56 8.37
N ASP A 70 -12.78 9.31 9.43
CA ASP A 70 -13.72 10.22 10.06
C ASP A 70 -13.86 11.54 9.28
N GLU A 71 -14.89 12.33 9.60
CA GLU A 71 -15.21 13.59 8.91
C GLU A 71 -14.02 14.55 8.84
N LYS A 72 -13.29 14.70 9.95
CA LYS A 72 -12.11 15.58 10.01
C LYS A 72 -10.97 15.08 9.12
N THR A 73 -10.73 13.78 9.11
CA THR A 73 -9.72 13.14 8.24
C THR A 73 -10.12 13.27 6.78
N LEU A 74 -11.41 13.08 6.48
CA LEU A 74 -11.97 13.25 5.13
C LEU A 74 -11.74 14.66 4.60
N GLU A 75 -12.09 15.69 5.38
CA GLU A 75 -11.88 17.09 5.01
C GLU A 75 -10.40 17.40 4.74
N TYR A 76 -9.51 16.91 5.61
CA TYR A 76 -8.07 17.08 5.46
C TYR A 76 -7.53 16.40 4.19
N VAL A 77 -7.90 15.14 3.93
CA VAL A 77 -7.46 14.39 2.74
C VAL A 77 -8.01 15.03 1.46
N CYS A 78 -9.28 15.46 1.46
CA CYS A 78 -9.87 16.17 0.33
C CYS A 78 -9.15 17.50 0.04
N SER A 79 -8.80 18.25 1.07
CA SER A 79 -8.05 19.52 0.94
C SER A 79 -6.65 19.27 0.38
N ALA A 80 -5.94 18.25 0.88
CA ALA A 80 -4.64 17.83 0.37
C ALA A 80 -4.72 17.40 -1.10
N ALA A 81 -5.72 16.58 -1.46
CA ALA A 81 -5.91 16.09 -2.82
C ALA A 81 -6.13 17.25 -3.81
N LYS A 82 -7.03 18.17 -3.50
CA LYS A 82 -7.31 19.36 -4.33
C LYS A 82 -6.07 20.24 -4.51
N ALA A 83 -5.30 20.45 -3.43
CA ALA A 83 -4.08 21.26 -3.47
C ALA A 83 -2.99 20.59 -4.35
N VAL A 84 -2.78 19.29 -4.21
CA VAL A 84 -1.83 18.55 -5.06
C VAL A 84 -2.22 18.63 -6.54
N LEU A 85 -3.48 18.35 -6.87
CA LEU A 85 -3.95 18.31 -8.27
C LEU A 85 -3.96 19.70 -8.94
N LYS A 86 -3.95 20.78 -8.17
CA LYS A 86 -3.79 22.13 -8.70
C LYS A 86 -2.38 22.37 -9.28
N GLU A 87 -1.37 21.68 -8.75
CA GLU A 87 0.03 21.95 -9.06
C GLU A 87 0.77 20.77 -9.72
N VAL A 88 0.26 19.54 -9.57
CA VAL A 88 0.94 18.32 -10.02
C VAL A 88 -0.02 17.41 -10.77
N ASP A 89 0.31 17.07 -12.00
CA ASP A 89 -0.40 16.05 -12.77
C ASP A 89 0.09 14.66 -12.38
N ILE A 90 -0.60 14.03 -11.41
CA ILE A 90 -0.27 12.71 -10.87
C ILE A 90 -1.56 11.99 -10.44
N THR A 91 -1.59 10.66 -10.61
CA THR A 91 -2.72 9.87 -10.10
C THR A 91 -2.72 9.84 -8.58
N LEU A 92 -3.78 10.36 -7.95
CA LEU A 92 -3.92 10.34 -6.51
C LEU A 92 -4.55 9.04 -6.00
N ILE A 93 -3.93 8.50 -4.98
CA ILE A 93 -4.33 7.31 -4.25
C ILE A 93 -4.61 7.72 -2.79
N ALA A 94 -5.68 7.23 -2.18
CA ALA A 94 -5.94 7.41 -0.76
C ALA A 94 -5.83 6.08 -0.01
N CYS A 95 -5.31 6.11 1.23
CA CYS A 95 -5.21 4.94 2.12
C CYS A 95 -5.48 5.40 3.56
N ASN A 96 -6.76 5.48 3.94
CA ASN A 96 -7.20 6.17 5.14
C ASN A 96 -8.12 5.31 6.03
N GLY A 97 -7.93 3.98 6.00
CA GLY A 97 -8.71 3.04 6.80
C GLY A 97 -10.04 2.65 6.15
N THR A 98 -10.99 2.19 6.98
CA THR A 98 -12.35 1.86 6.53
C THR A 98 -13.12 3.13 6.16
N ALA A 99 -13.95 3.03 5.14
CA ALA A 99 -14.73 4.15 4.64
C ALA A 99 -16.13 3.72 4.18
N ASP A 100 -17.13 4.56 4.42
CA ASP A 100 -18.46 4.40 3.86
C ASP A 100 -18.55 4.96 2.43
N LYS A 101 -19.68 4.72 1.79
CA LYS A 101 -19.89 5.14 0.40
C LYS A 101 -19.93 6.67 0.22
N GLU A 102 -20.42 7.39 1.21
CA GLU A 102 -20.55 8.85 1.11
C GLU A 102 -19.17 9.50 1.20
N SER A 103 -18.35 9.10 2.19
CA SER A 103 -16.98 9.56 2.31
C SER A 103 -16.14 9.22 1.06
N LEU A 104 -16.34 8.03 0.47
CA LEU A 104 -15.66 7.64 -0.76
C LEU A 104 -16.10 8.48 -1.97
N LYS A 105 -17.37 8.88 -2.07
CA LYS A 105 -17.84 9.81 -3.11
C LYS A 105 -17.19 11.19 -2.98
N GLU A 106 -17.03 11.68 -1.75
CA GLU A 106 -16.36 12.96 -1.48
C GLU A 106 -14.89 12.91 -1.89
N LEU A 107 -14.17 11.83 -1.53
CA LEU A 107 -12.79 11.61 -1.99
C LEU A 107 -12.71 11.57 -3.53
N LYS A 108 -13.63 10.87 -4.19
CA LYS A 108 -13.71 10.83 -5.67
C LYS A 108 -13.90 12.23 -6.25
N ASN A 109 -14.79 13.02 -5.69
CA ASN A 109 -15.05 14.41 -6.11
C ASN A 109 -13.84 15.31 -5.85
N ALA A 110 -13.03 15.03 -4.83
CA ALA A 110 -11.77 15.71 -4.57
C ALA A 110 -10.62 15.29 -5.51
N GLY A 111 -10.85 14.29 -6.38
CA GLY A 111 -9.92 13.83 -7.41
C GLY A 111 -9.16 12.56 -7.08
N ILE A 112 -9.47 11.88 -5.99
CA ILE A 112 -8.91 10.55 -5.71
C ILE A 112 -9.41 9.55 -6.77
N LYS A 113 -8.49 8.86 -7.43
CA LYS A 113 -8.76 7.89 -8.49
C LYS A 113 -8.69 6.45 -8.01
N ILE A 114 -7.86 6.18 -7.00
CA ILE A 114 -7.61 4.85 -6.46
C ILE A 114 -7.73 4.92 -4.94
N TYR A 115 -8.34 3.89 -4.33
CA TYR A 115 -8.31 3.74 -2.87
C TYR A 115 -7.58 2.45 -2.51
N ASN A 116 -6.54 2.56 -1.70
CA ASN A 116 -5.80 1.40 -1.18
C ASN A 116 -6.40 0.95 0.15
N HIS A 117 -6.95 -0.25 0.17
CA HIS A 117 -7.46 -0.88 1.38
C HIS A 117 -7.19 -2.38 1.37
N ASN A 118 -6.15 -2.79 2.05
CA ASN A 118 -5.74 -4.19 2.08
C ASN A 118 -6.66 -5.05 2.95
N LEU A 119 -6.85 -6.31 2.57
CA LEU A 119 -7.40 -7.34 3.46
C LEU A 119 -6.34 -7.90 4.41
N GLU A 120 -5.07 -7.69 4.10
CA GLU A 120 -3.84 -8.10 4.79
C GLU A 120 -3.57 -9.61 4.72
N THR A 121 -4.57 -10.47 4.93
CA THR A 121 -4.48 -11.93 4.90
C THR A 121 -5.84 -12.58 4.66
N SER A 122 -5.97 -13.92 4.85
CA SER A 122 -7.24 -14.62 4.81
C SER A 122 -8.19 -14.22 5.95
N ARG A 123 -9.48 -14.47 5.76
CA ARG A 123 -10.51 -14.24 6.79
C ARG A 123 -10.24 -15.10 8.03
N GLU A 124 -9.76 -16.33 7.82
CA GLU A 124 -9.49 -17.31 8.86
C GLU A 124 -8.25 -16.94 9.69
N TYR A 125 -7.23 -16.39 9.04
CA TYR A 125 -5.98 -16.00 9.72
C TYR A 125 -6.07 -14.61 10.38
N TYR A 126 -6.94 -13.73 9.88
CA TYR A 126 -7.04 -12.33 10.31
C TYR A 126 -7.17 -12.14 11.83
N PRO A 127 -7.97 -12.95 12.59
CA PRO A 127 -8.07 -12.82 14.04
C PRO A 127 -6.76 -13.05 14.79
N LYS A 128 -5.77 -13.71 14.16
CA LYS A 128 -4.43 -13.91 14.73
C LYS A 128 -3.55 -12.65 14.65
N ILE A 129 -3.89 -11.72 13.76
CA ILE A 129 -3.10 -10.51 13.53
C ILE A 129 -3.78 -9.21 13.94
N CYS A 130 -5.08 -9.22 14.20
CA CYS A 130 -5.86 -8.07 14.68
C CYS A 130 -7.13 -8.53 15.37
N SER A 131 -7.50 -7.86 16.49
CA SER A 131 -8.73 -8.13 17.23
C SER A 131 -9.64 -6.91 17.38
N THR A 132 -9.17 -5.71 17.10
CA THR A 132 -9.90 -4.45 17.29
C THR A 132 -10.80 -4.07 16.12
N HIS A 133 -10.64 -4.71 15.00
CA HIS A 133 -11.54 -4.65 13.85
C HIS A 133 -11.46 -5.97 13.06
N THR A 134 -12.49 -6.23 12.26
CA THR A 134 -12.68 -7.51 11.60
C THR A 134 -12.21 -7.48 10.14
N TRP A 135 -11.94 -8.66 9.60
CA TRP A 135 -11.70 -8.84 8.18
C TRP A 135 -12.93 -8.44 7.35
N ASP A 136 -14.14 -8.72 7.85
CA ASP A 136 -15.39 -8.39 7.15
C ASP A 136 -15.60 -6.88 7.00
N GLU A 137 -15.23 -6.06 8.01
CA GLU A 137 -15.26 -4.59 7.89
C GLU A 137 -14.34 -4.12 6.78
N ARG A 138 -13.17 -4.76 6.59
CA ARG A 138 -12.24 -4.43 5.51
C ARG A 138 -12.81 -4.85 4.15
N PHE A 139 -13.34 -6.04 4.05
CA PHE A 139 -13.96 -6.55 2.82
C PHE A 139 -15.13 -5.66 2.37
N GLN A 140 -15.99 -5.27 3.30
CA GLN A 140 -17.10 -4.35 3.03
C GLN A 140 -16.61 -2.98 2.53
N THR A 141 -15.50 -2.48 3.06
CA THR A 141 -14.88 -1.23 2.55
C THR A 141 -14.43 -1.41 1.10
N CYS A 142 -13.81 -2.54 0.75
CA CYS A 142 -13.42 -2.84 -0.63
C CYS A 142 -14.64 -2.87 -1.58
N GLU A 143 -15.75 -3.44 -1.16
CA GLU A 143 -17.02 -3.43 -1.91
C GLU A 143 -17.56 -2.00 -2.07
N ASN A 144 -17.53 -1.20 -1.01
CA ASN A 144 -17.94 0.21 -1.06
C ASN A 144 -17.12 1.00 -2.07
N ILE A 145 -15.78 0.84 -2.09
CA ILE A 145 -14.87 1.50 -3.04
C ILE A 145 -15.30 1.21 -4.47
N LYS A 146 -15.52 -0.05 -4.81
CA LYS A 146 -15.95 -0.45 -6.16
C LYS A 146 -17.33 0.08 -6.50
N SER A 147 -18.27 0.05 -5.54
CA SER A 147 -19.64 0.50 -5.77
C SER A 147 -19.76 1.98 -6.14
N VAL A 148 -18.81 2.82 -5.72
CA VAL A 148 -18.77 4.25 -6.07
C VAL A 148 -17.91 4.52 -7.31
N GLY A 149 -17.32 3.49 -7.92
CA GLY A 149 -16.51 3.60 -9.13
C GLY A 149 -15.16 4.26 -8.89
N ILE A 150 -14.54 4.02 -7.74
CA ILE A 150 -13.12 4.26 -7.48
C ILE A 150 -12.37 2.97 -7.77
N ARG A 151 -11.19 3.03 -8.37
CA ARG A 151 -10.34 1.85 -8.57
C ARG A 151 -9.87 1.31 -7.23
N LEU A 152 -9.94 -0.02 -7.07
CA LEU A 152 -9.55 -0.70 -5.85
C LEU A 152 -8.09 -1.17 -5.92
N CYS A 153 -7.26 -0.71 -4.99
CA CYS A 153 -5.97 -1.30 -4.71
C CYS A 153 -6.09 -2.10 -3.40
N CYS A 154 -5.96 -3.43 -3.48
CA CYS A 154 -6.20 -4.32 -2.34
C CYS A 154 -5.24 -5.51 -2.36
N GLY A 155 -4.39 -5.58 -1.38
CA GLY A 155 -3.40 -6.64 -1.20
C GLY A 155 -3.25 -7.08 0.24
N GLY A 156 -2.06 -7.53 0.60
CA GLY A 156 -1.80 -8.06 1.94
C GLY A 156 -0.34 -8.02 2.35
N ILE A 157 -0.10 -8.59 3.53
CA ILE A 157 1.22 -8.75 4.12
C ILE A 157 1.51 -10.24 4.25
N PHE A 158 2.66 -10.65 3.73
CA PHE A 158 3.08 -12.05 3.70
C PHE A 158 4.25 -12.30 4.67
N GLY A 159 4.31 -13.51 5.19
CA GLY A 159 5.34 -13.93 6.14
C GLY A 159 5.05 -13.54 7.58
N MET A 160 3.78 -13.48 7.96
CA MET A 160 3.32 -13.30 9.34
C MET A 160 3.01 -14.64 10.05
N GLY A 161 3.24 -15.79 9.40
CA GLY A 161 2.96 -17.13 9.90
C GLY A 161 1.68 -17.76 9.34
N GLU A 162 1.11 -17.18 8.30
CA GLU A 162 -0.02 -17.73 7.53
C GLU A 162 0.38 -19.01 6.78
N SER A 163 -0.57 -19.93 6.62
CA SER A 163 -0.38 -21.18 5.89
C SER A 163 -0.60 -21.02 4.37
N ASN A 164 -0.27 -22.03 3.59
CA ASN A 164 -0.58 -22.07 2.16
C ASN A 164 -2.09 -22.05 1.89
N GLU A 165 -2.89 -22.65 2.77
CA GLU A 165 -4.35 -22.64 2.74
C GLU A 165 -4.88 -21.22 3.01
N ASP A 166 -4.29 -20.49 3.96
CA ASP A 166 -4.60 -19.08 4.21
C ASP A 166 -4.30 -18.22 2.98
N ILE A 167 -3.15 -18.42 2.34
CA ILE A 167 -2.78 -17.70 1.10
C ILE A 167 -3.77 -18.02 -0.02
N GLN A 168 -4.22 -19.29 -0.15
CA GLN A 168 -5.22 -19.64 -1.16
C GLN A 168 -6.59 -19.04 -0.88
N SER A 169 -7.02 -19.03 0.39
CA SER A 169 -8.27 -18.38 0.83
C SER A 169 -8.23 -16.87 0.55
N PHE A 170 -7.08 -16.23 0.81
CA PHE A 170 -6.86 -14.83 0.50
C PHE A 170 -6.96 -14.54 -1.02
N ILE A 171 -6.33 -15.37 -1.86
CA ILE A 171 -6.44 -15.27 -3.33
C ILE A 171 -7.91 -15.38 -3.77
N ASN A 172 -8.65 -16.33 -3.22
CA ASN A 172 -10.07 -16.51 -3.54
C ASN A 172 -10.91 -15.28 -3.17
N SER A 173 -10.61 -14.62 -2.07
CA SER A 173 -11.24 -13.37 -1.65
C SER A 173 -10.94 -12.22 -2.60
N LEU A 174 -9.69 -12.08 -3.04
CA LEU A 174 -9.31 -11.07 -4.03
C LEU A 174 -9.96 -11.34 -5.41
N LYS A 175 -10.14 -12.60 -5.80
CA LYS A 175 -10.89 -12.95 -7.03
C LYS A 175 -12.34 -12.49 -7.01
N GLN A 176 -12.99 -12.47 -5.83
CA GLN A 176 -14.34 -11.92 -5.67
C GLN A 176 -14.33 -10.40 -5.82
N LEU A 177 -13.36 -9.73 -5.21
CA LEU A 177 -13.22 -8.27 -5.25
C LEU A 177 -12.73 -7.75 -6.61
N LYS A 178 -11.93 -8.53 -7.36
CA LYS A 178 -11.29 -8.12 -8.63
C LYS A 178 -10.62 -6.74 -8.50
N PRO A 179 -9.56 -6.61 -7.67
CA PRO A 179 -8.86 -5.35 -7.51
C PRO A 179 -8.10 -4.96 -8.78
N ASP A 180 -7.93 -3.66 -9.01
CA ASP A 180 -7.14 -3.11 -10.11
C ASP A 180 -5.64 -3.18 -9.82
N GLY A 181 -5.27 -3.15 -8.55
CA GLY A 181 -3.88 -3.30 -8.08
C GLY A 181 -3.80 -4.15 -6.83
N ILE A 182 -2.72 -4.92 -6.72
CA ILE A 182 -2.47 -5.83 -5.59
C ILE A 182 -1.07 -5.55 -5.02
N PRO A 183 -0.98 -4.77 -3.93
CA PRO A 183 0.28 -4.59 -3.21
C PRO A 183 0.63 -5.87 -2.45
N LEU A 184 1.83 -6.38 -2.72
CA LEU A 184 2.46 -7.46 -1.99
C LEU A 184 3.47 -6.84 -1.03
N ASN A 185 3.15 -6.87 0.26
CA ASN A 185 4.04 -6.47 1.32
C ASN A 185 4.64 -7.72 1.95
N PHE A 186 5.90 -7.65 2.36
CA PHE A 186 6.55 -8.67 3.15
C PHE A 186 6.78 -8.14 4.56
N PHE A 187 6.40 -8.91 5.57
CA PHE A 187 6.41 -8.44 6.94
C PHE A 187 7.80 -7.99 7.38
N ILE A 188 7.90 -6.74 7.84
CA ILE A 188 9.12 -6.16 8.39
C ILE A 188 9.12 -6.38 9.90
N GLU A 189 10.04 -7.23 10.37
CA GLU A 189 10.17 -7.50 11.79
C GLU A 189 10.60 -6.25 12.54
N ASN A 190 9.96 -6.00 13.67
CA ASN A 190 10.33 -4.95 14.60
C ASN A 190 10.36 -5.53 16.01
N PRO A 191 11.39 -5.26 16.85
CA PRO A 191 11.51 -5.83 18.18
C PRO A 191 10.35 -5.53 19.14
N LYS A 192 9.57 -4.49 18.83
CA LYS A 192 8.39 -4.09 19.62
C LYS A 192 7.11 -4.76 19.15
N LEU A 193 7.08 -5.34 17.96
CA LEU A 193 5.92 -6.06 17.47
C LEU A 193 5.90 -7.51 17.96
N PRO A 194 4.69 -8.08 18.19
CA PRO A 194 4.55 -9.44 18.73
C PRO A 194 4.76 -10.54 17.68
N LEU A 195 4.85 -10.20 16.39
CA LEU A 195 5.04 -11.15 15.29
C LEU A 195 6.52 -11.30 14.94
N LYS A 196 6.86 -12.47 14.38
CA LYS A 196 8.15 -12.77 13.77
C LYS A 196 8.00 -13.03 12.29
N ALA A 197 8.97 -12.59 11.50
CA ALA A 197 8.97 -12.86 10.07
C ALA A 197 9.24 -14.35 9.78
N THR A 198 8.42 -14.93 8.89
CA THR A 198 8.51 -16.34 8.50
C THR A 198 8.81 -16.52 7.01
N HIS A 199 9.24 -15.46 6.34
CA HIS A 199 9.55 -15.45 4.90
C HIS A 199 11.06 -15.44 4.64
N ASN A 200 11.39 -15.85 3.43
CA ASN A 200 12.69 -15.68 2.79
C ASN A 200 12.48 -15.26 1.33
N LYS A 201 13.58 -15.06 0.58
CA LYS A 201 13.51 -14.64 -0.83
C LYS A 201 12.75 -15.64 -1.72
N GLU A 202 12.96 -16.95 -1.52
CA GLU A 202 12.29 -17.99 -2.30
C GLU A 202 10.77 -17.97 -2.09
N PHE A 203 10.33 -17.87 -0.83
CA PHE A 203 8.92 -17.69 -0.49
C PHE A 203 8.35 -16.45 -1.18
N ALA A 204 9.06 -15.32 -1.13
CA ALA A 204 8.59 -14.07 -1.72
C ALA A 204 8.48 -14.15 -3.26
N ILE A 205 9.44 -14.76 -3.95
CA ILE A 205 9.36 -15.01 -5.39
C ILE A 205 8.16 -15.91 -5.73
N ASN A 206 7.91 -16.96 -4.93
CA ASN A 206 6.73 -17.83 -5.09
C ASN A 206 5.42 -17.03 -4.95
N ILE A 207 5.30 -16.16 -3.96
CA ILE A 207 4.14 -15.26 -3.78
C ILE A 207 3.95 -14.39 -5.03
N VAL A 208 4.99 -13.68 -5.47
CA VAL A 208 4.91 -12.81 -6.65
C VAL A 208 4.47 -13.61 -7.88
N THR A 209 5.09 -14.75 -8.14
CA THR A 209 4.77 -15.62 -9.29
C THR A 209 3.33 -16.08 -9.24
N ARG A 210 2.87 -16.54 -8.08
CA ARG A 210 1.50 -17.03 -7.88
C ARG A 210 0.48 -15.91 -8.13
N PHE A 211 0.68 -14.72 -7.55
CA PHE A 211 -0.22 -13.59 -7.73
C PHE A 211 -0.22 -13.07 -9.17
N ALA A 212 0.92 -12.99 -9.82
CA ALA A 212 1.01 -12.59 -11.23
C ALA A 212 0.29 -13.58 -12.17
N ASN A 213 0.30 -14.88 -11.87
CA ASN A 213 -0.42 -15.89 -12.64
C ASN A 213 -1.92 -15.86 -12.41
N GLU A 214 -2.36 -15.61 -11.18
CA GLU A 214 -3.77 -15.60 -10.78
C GLU A 214 -4.50 -14.29 -11.18
N PHE A 215 -3.77 -13.17 -11.28
CA PHE A 215 -4.33 -11.83 -11.50
C PHE A 215 -3.66 -11.11 -12.67
N LYS A 216 -3.84 -11.64 -13.88
CA LYS A 216 -3.17 -11.14 -15.10
C LYS A 216 -3.56 -9.72 -15.50
N GLU A 217 -4.75 -9.28 -15.10
CA GLU A 217 -5.27 -7.93 -15.42
C GLU A 217 -4.93 -6.89 -14.34
N ALA A 218 -4.49 -7.32 -13.15
CA ALA A 218 -4.17 -6.42 -12.06
C ALA A 218 -2.70 -5.98 -12.09
N ILE A 219 -2.45 -4.79 -11.55
CA ILE A 219 -1.09 -4.33 -11.27
C ILE A 219 -0.59 -5.06 -10.02
N ILE A 220 0.48 -5.86 -10.16
CA ILE A 220 1.15 -6.53 -9.03
C ILE A 220 2.29 -5.66 -8.54
N MET A 221 2.12 -5.10 -7.34
CA MET A 221 3.03 -4.11 -6.78
C MET A 221 3.92 -4.74 -5.69
N LEU A 222 5.23 -4.57 -5.81
CA LEU A 222 6.15 -4.79 -4.69
C LEU A 222 6.11 -3.56 -3.79
N ALA A 223 5.71 -3.75 -2.55
CA ALA A 223 5.54 -2.68 -1.59
C ALA A 223 6.47 -2.89 -0.37
N GLY A 224 5.97 -2.78 0.85
CA GLY A 224 6.80 -2.87 2.04
C GLY A 224 7.59 -4.17 2.16
N GLY A 225 8.83 -4.07 2.65
CA GLY A 225 9.72 -5.22 2.86
C GLY A 225 10.55 -5.65 1.65
N ARG A 226 10.39 -5.00 0.50
CA ARG A 226 11.13 -5.28 -0.74
C ARG A 226 12.64 -5.33 -0.50
N GLU A 227 13.19 -4.32 0.11
CA GLU A 227 14.64 -4.17 0.35
C GLU A 227 15.18 -5.23 1.32
N ILE A 228 14.35 -5.64 2.29
CA ILE A 228 14.74 -6.64 3.30
C ILE A 228 14.76 -8.04 2.71
N VAL A 229 13.76 -8.37 1.91
CA VAL A 229 13.58 -9.74 1.37
C VAL A 229 14.46 -9.99 0.17
N PHE A 230 14.60 -9.03 -0.74
CA PHE A 230 15.30 -9.21 -2.01
C PHE A 230 16.68 -8.54 -2.04
N GLY A 231 16.95 -7.59 -1.15
CA GLY A 231 18.17 -6.79 -1.19
C GLY A 231 18.36 -6.13 -2.55
N ASN A 232 19.55 -6.28 -3.14
CA ASN A 232 19.87 -5.73 -4.46
C ASN A 232 19.25 -6.54 -5.64
N GLU A 233 18.65 -7.69 -5.38
CA GLU A 233 18.12 -8.62 -6.40
C GLU A 233 16.60 -8.47 -6.60
N TRP A 234 16.00 -7.39 -6.14
CA TRP A 234 14.56 -7.18 -6.18
C TRP A 234 13.96 -7.16 -7.61
N THR A 235 14.80 -6.93 -8.64
CA THR A 235 14.36 -7.02 -10.04
C THR A 235 13.98 -8.44 -10.47
N GLU A 236 14.43 -9.48 -9.75
CA GLU A 236 13.96 -10.85 -9.96
C GLU A 236 12.45 -10.97 -9.76
N ALA A 237 11.89 -10.24 -8.78
CA ALA A 237 10.45 -10.22 -8.56
C ALA A 237 9.69 -9.52 -9.70
N LEU A 238 10.29 -8.53 -10.37
CA LEU A 238 9.72 -7.96 -11.60
C LEU A 238 9.73 -8.99 -12.74
N ARG A 239 10.78 -9.78 -12.86
CA ARG A 239 10.84 -10.90 -13.84
C ARG A 239 9.86 -12.00 -13.49
N ALA A 240 9.62 -12.25 -12.20
CA ALA A 240 8.63 -13.22 -11.71
C ALA A 240 7.17 -12.78 -11.93
N GLY A 241 6.92 -11.52 -12.29
CA GLY A 241 5.59 -11.07 -12.67
C GLY A 241 5.13 -9.75 -12.08
N ALA A 242 5.76 -9.22 -11.03
CA ALA A 242 5.42 -7.88 -10.54
C ALA A 242 5.68 -6.82 -11.63
N ASN A 243 4.86 -5.77 -11.66
CA ASN A 243 4.95 -4.68 -12.64
C ASN A 243 4.77 -3.29 -12.01
N SER A 244 4.86 -3.21 -10.68
CA SER A 244 4.88 -1.94 -9.96
C SER A 244 5.76 -2.03 -8.72
N ILE A 245 6.35 -0.91 -8.31
CA ILE A 245 7.10 -0.76 -7.06
C ILE A 245 6.71 0.52 -6.34
N VAL A 246 6.87 0.51 -5.02
CA VAL A 246 6.91 1.74 -4.21
C VAL A 246 8.34 2.27 -4.23
N ILE A 247 8.51 3.56 -4.54
CA ILE A 247 9.79 4.27 -4.52
C ILE A 247 9.87 5.22 -3.33
N GLY A 248 11.07 5.42 -2.79
CA GLY A 248 11.30 6.25 -1.61
C GLY A 248 10.81 5.60 -0.32
N ASP A 249 10.58 6.42 0.71
CA ASP A 249 10.23 5.93 2.04
C ASP A 249 8.82 5.32 2.09
N TYR A 250 8.68 4.32 2.96
CA TYR A 250 7.39 3.74 3.36
C TYR A 250 6.76 4.54 4.51
N LEU A 251 5.72 4.00 5.15
CA LEU A 251 4.99 4.72 6.21
C LEU A 251 5.88 5.05 7.42
N THR A 252 6.63 4.06 7.90
CA THR A 252 7.46 4.15 9.10
C THR A 252 8.84 3.53 8.91
N ALA A 253 9.12 3.00 7.74
CA ALA A 253 10.41 2.43 7.36
C ALA A 253 11.01 3.21 6.20
N LYS A 254 12.32 3.31 6.18
CA LYS A 254 13.05 3.86 5.04
C LYS A 254 13.04 2.86 3.89
N GLY A 255 12.81 3.35 2.69
CA GLY A 255 13.01 2.63 1.45
C GLY A 255 14.31 3.02 0.75
N GLU A 256 14.52 2.51 -0.45
CA GLU A 256 15.67 2.87 -1.28
C GLU A 256 15.45 4.28 -1.88
N LYS A 257 16.56 4.95 -2.17
CA LYS A 257 16.53 6.25 -2.87
C LYS A 257 15.92 6.08 -4.27
N PRO A 258 14.97 6.94 -4.67
CA PRO A 258 14.33 6.83 -5.99
C PRO A 258 15.31 6.81 -7.16
N ASP A 259 16.38 7.61 -7.12
CA ASP A 259 17.40 7.65 -8.18
C ASP A 259 18.05 6.28 -8.38
N LYS A 260 18.36 5.56 -7.29
CA LYS A 260 18.95 4.22 -7.36
C LYS A 260 17.98 3.20 -7.95
N ASP A 261 16.70 3.26 -7.59
CA ASP A 261 15.67 2.41 -8.18
C ASP A 261 15.55 2.68 -9.69
N LEU A 262 15.55 3.96 -10.09
CA LEU A 262 15.50 4.36 -11.51
C LEU A 262 16.72 3.87 -12.30
N GLU A 263 17.93 4.04 -11.76
CA GLU A 263 19.17 3.54 -12.38
C GLU A 263 19.12 2.02 -12.62
N ILE A 264 18.67 1.27 -11.61
CA ILE A 264 18.54 -0.20 -11.70
C ILE A 264 17.51 -0.58 -12.76
N LEU A 265 16.33 0.04 -12.78
CA LEU A 265 15.28 -0.26 -13.76
C LEU A 265 15.77 -0.01 -15.19
N ILE A 266 16.43 1.13 -15.44
CA ILE A 266 16.97 1.48 -16.76
C ILE A 266 18.07 0.50 -17.16
N LYS A 267 19.02 0.20 -16.27
CA LYS A 267 20.11 -0.75 -16.51
C LYS A 267 19.60 -2.15 -16.86
N GLU A 268 18.53 -2.59 -16.20
CA GLU A 268 17.91 -3.90 -16.39
C GLU A 268 16.94 -3.95 -17.60
N GLY A 269 16.78 -2.83 -18.33
CA GLY A 269 15.99 -2.73 -19.55
C GLY A 269 14.48 -2.68 -19.33
N PHE A 270 14.02 -2.25 -18.15
CA PHE A 270 12.60 -2.00 -17.90
C PHE A 270 12.18 -0.62 -18.42
N GLU A 271 10.96 -0.53 -18.93
CA GLU A 271 10.32 0.72 -19.31
C GLU A 271 9.50 1.25 -18.14
N ILE A 272 9.65 2.55 -17.81
CA ILE A 272 8.86 3.17 -16.73
C ILE A 272 7.58 3.76 -17.34
N ALA A 273 6.44 3.42 -16.75
CA ALA A 273 5.14 3.94 -17.15
C ALA A 273 4.96 5.39 -16.69
N ASP A 274 4.46 6.24 -17.56
CA ASP A 274 4.23 7.66 -17.25
C ASP A 274 2.89 7.90 -16.54
N GLU A 275 1.93 6.99 -16.71
CA GLU A 275 0.57 7.06 -16.12
C GLU A 275 0.20 5.72 -15.45
N CYS A 276 -0.66 5.79 -14.42
CA CYS A 276 -1.14 4.66 -13.63
C CYS A 276 -2.65 4.44 -13.84
#